data_be2ce6810528d2ceba94c352fa583723
#
_entry.id   be2ce6810528d2ceba94c352fa583723
#
_cell.length_a   1.000
_cell.length_b   1.000
_cell.length_c   1.000
_cell.angle_alpha   90.00
_cell.angle_beta   90.00
_cell.angle_gamma   90.00
#
_symmetry.space_group_name_H-M   'P 1'
#
loop_
_entity.id
_entity.type
_entity.pdbx_description
1 polymer ?
#
loop_
_entity_poly.entity_id
_entity_poly.type
_entity_poly.pdbx_seq_one_letter_code
_entity_poly.pdbx_strand_id
1 'polypeptide(L)'
;AGAVALGIVAGISESRWIFAFVAFGGLIVAFYNLGLWNNRFHTDLWFAFSWGAFPVLTSYWVNASRLDLAAVLLAVGCFLLTLTQRTLSTPVRSIRRRAIKVEGEIQLANGERLTLDSESIIAVPERALLLLGAAMVVLAAGLLAFRL
;
A
#
# COMPACT_ATOMS: atom_id res chain seq x y z
N ALA A 1 -10.01 16.88 2.92
CA ALA A 1 -9.97 18.34 2.73
C ALA A 1 -8.54 18.88 2.73
N GLY A 2 -7.69 18.58 3.74
CA GLY A 2 -6.33 19.15 3.87
C GLY A 2 -5.40 18.86 2.69
N ALA A 3 -5.32 17.62 2.21
CA ALA A 3 -4.47 17.24 1.08
C ALA A 3 -4.84 17.97 -0.22
N VAL A 4 -6.13 18.20 -0.47
CA VAL A 4 -6.59 18.96 -1.64
C VAL A 4 -6.18 20.43 -1.52
N ALA A 5 -6.33 21.02 -0.34
CA ALA A 5 -5.92 22.41 -0.10
C ALA A 5 -4.41 22.60 -0.32
N LEU A 6 -3.59 21.71 0.23
CA LEU A 6 -2.13 21.71 0.02
C LEU A 6 -1.78 21.54 -1.46
N GLY A 7 -2.46 20.63 -2.16
CA GLY A 7 -2.27 20.42 -3.60
C GLY A 7 -2.63 21.65 -4.43
N ILE A 8 -3.67 22.39 -4.06
CA ILE A 8 -4.06 23.65 -4.73
C ILE A 8 -2.98 24.72 -4.50
N VAL A 9 -2.53 24.89 -3.27
CA VAL A 9 -1.45 25.84 -2.97
C VAL A 9 -0.19 25.51 -3.76
N ALA A 10 0.25 24.24 -3.75
CA ALA A 10 1.41 23.81 -4.52
C ALA A 10 1.21 23.99 -6.04
N GLY A 11 0.01 23.76 -6.54
CA GLY A 11 -0.33 23.98 -7.96
C GLY A 11 -0.23 25.45 -8.40
N ILE A 12 -0.50 26.37 -7.48
CA ILE A 12 -0.40 27.81 -7.73
C ILE A 12 1.08 28.27 -7.61
N SER A 13 1.80 27.79 -6.61
CA SER A 13 3.15 28.25 -6.29
C SER A 13 4.26 27.61 -7.13
N GLU A 14 4.10 26.30 -7.45
CA GLU A 14 5.20 25.52 -8.04
C GLU A 14 4.95 25.19 -9.51
N SER A 15 3.85 24.48 -9.82
CA SER A 15 3.56 24.05 -11.18
C SER A 15 2.10 23.75 -11.41
N ARG A 16 1.54 24.28 -12.52
CA ARG A 16 0.15 24.00 -12.93
C ARG A 16 -0.13 22.52 -13.19
N TRP A 17 0.87 21.72 -13.49
CA TRP A 17 0.74 20.27 -13.66
C TRP A 17 0.33 19.56 -12.37
N ILE A 18 0.58 20.16 -11.19
CA ILE A 18 0.13 19.61 -9.91
C ILE A 18 -1.39 19.52 -9.84
N PHE A 19 -2.13 20.43 -10.51
CA PHE A 19 -3.59 20.33 -10.59
C PHE A 19 -4.06 19.04 -11.26
N ALA A 20 -3.33 18.53 -12.26
CA ALA A 20 -3.66 17.24 -12.87
C ALA A 20 -3.52 16.09 -11.87
N PHE A 21 -2.47 16.09 -11.04
CA PHE A 21 -2.30 15.10 -9.98
C PHE A 21 -3.38 15.24 -8.90
N VAL A 22 -3.75 16.46 -8.51
CA VAL A 22 -4.83 16.71 -7.55
C VAL A 22 -6.17 16.21 -8.07
N ALA A 23 -6.52 16.52 -9.32
CA ALA A 23 -7.74 16.06 -9.95
C ALA A 23 -7.79 14.54 -10.07
N PHE A 24 -6.71 13.93 -10.55
CA PHE A 24 -6.60 12.48 -10.69
C PHE A 24 -6.63 11.76 -9.33
N GLY A 25 -5.91 12.28 -8.33
CA GLY A 25 -5.95 11.77 -6.96
C GLY A 25 -7.35 11.86 -6.34
N GLY A 26 -8.06 12.95 -6.58
CA GLY A 26 -9.46 13.11 -6.16
C GLY A 26 -10.39 12.07 -6.82
N LEU A 27 -10.21 11.82 -8.12
CA LEU A 27 -10.93 10.77 -8.84
C LEU A 27 -10.64 9.37 -8.27
N ILE A 28 -9.37 9.04 -8.03
CA ILE A 28 -8.96 7.77 -7.40
C ILE A 28 -9.70 7.57 -6.08
N VAL A 29 -9.68 8.57 -5.20
CA VAL A 29 -10.34 8.51 -3.89
C VAL A 29 -11.85 8.33 -4.04
N ALA A 30 -12.47 9.07 -4.96
CA ALA A 30 -13.91 8.99 -5.22
C ALA A 30 -14.28 7.59 -5.75
N PHE A 31 -13.60 7.09 -6.77
CA PHE A 31 -13.89 5.78 -7.36
C PHE A 31 -13.68 4.64 -6.38
N TYR A 32 -12.63 4.70 -5.56
CA TYR A 32 -12.34 3.68 -4.58
C TYR A 32 -13.33 3.67 -3.42
N ASN A 33 -13.62 4.86 -2.82
CA ASN A 33 -14.44 4.93 -1.61
C ASN A 33 -15.95 4.88 -1.89
N LEU A 34 -16.41 5.42 -3.02
CA LEU A 34 -17.84 5.44 -3.37
C LEU A 34 -18.29 4.17 -4.11
N GLY A 35 -17.37 3.25 -4.39
CA GLY A 35 -17.69 2.01 -5.09
C GLY A 35 -18.26 2.24 -6.50
N LEU A 36 -17.90 3.35 -7.15
CA LEU A 36 -18.39 3.70 -8.48
C LEU A 36 -18.05 2.61 -9.50
N TRP A 37 -18.90 2.49 -10.53
CA TRP A 37 -18.79 1.46 -11.55
C TRP A 37 -18.79 0.03 -10.98
N ASN A 38 -19.73 -0.25 -10.09
CA ASN A 38 -19.96 -1.61 -9.56
C ASN A 38 -18.74 -2.20 -8.84
N ASN A 39 -18.04 -1.41 -8.05
CA ASN A 39 -16.81 -1.79 -7.31
C ASN A 39 -15.63 -2.22 -8.19
N ARG A 40 -15.63 -1.90 -9.47
CA ARG A 40 -14.58 -2.33 -10.41
C ARG A 40 -13.19 -1.84 -10.03
N PHE A 41 -13.10 -0.74 -9.30
CA PHE A 41 -11.86 -0.15 -8.77
C PHE A 41 -11.53 -0.60 -7.34
N HIS A 42 -12.36 -1.46 -6.72
CA HIS A 42 -12.11 -1.96 -5.37
C HIS A 42 -11.27 -3.25 -5.39
N THR A 43 -10.17 -3.23 -6.12
CA THR A 43 -9.22 -4.35 -6.26
C THR A 43 -7.93 -4.07 -5.53
N ASP A 44 -7.17 -5.12 -5.20
CA ASP A 44 -5.86 -4.98 -4.55
C ASP A 44 -4.83 -4.29 -5.47
N LEU A 45 -4.92 -4.51 -6.79
CA LEU A 45 -4.09 -3.82 -7.77
C LEU A 45 -4.37 -2.32 -7.81
N TRP A 46 -5.65 -1.94 -7.84
CA TRP A 46 -6.03 -0.53 -7.82
C TRP A 46 -5.64 0.15 -6.51
N PHE A 47 -5.80 -0.57 -5.39
CA PHE A 47 -5.32 -0.09 -4.09
C PHE A 47 -3.81 0.14 -4.10
N ALA A 48 -3.02 -0.83 -4.59
CA ALA A 48 -1.57 -0.72 -4.65
C ALA A 48 -1.11 0.41 -5.56
N PHE A 49 -1.78 0.64 -6.69
CA PHE A 49 -1.52 1.79 -7.54
C PHE A 49 -1.82 3.11 -6.82
N SER A 50 -3.01 3.22 -6.24
CA SER A 50 -3.52 4.46 -5.63
C SER A 50 -2.74 4.90 -4.40
N TRP A 51 -2.32 3.96 -3.57
CA TRP A 51 -1.64 4.22 -2.30
C TRP A 51 -0.13 3.95 -2.32
N GLY A 52 0.37 3.25 -3.34
CA GLY A 52 1.78 2.95 -3.53
C GLY A 52 2.41 3.78 -4.66
N ALA A 53 2.05 3.51 -5.91
CA ALA A 53 2.70 4.11 -7.06
C ALA A 53 2.36 5.61 -7.24
N PHE A 54 1.10 5.97 -7.20
CA PHE A 54 0.64 7.33 -7.50
C PHE A 54 1.22 8.39 -6.56
N PRO A 55 1.28 8.22 -5.22
CA PRO A 55 1.93 9.18 -4.33
C PRO A 55 3.41 9.38 -4.65
N VAL A 56 4.12 8.32 -5.03
CA VAL A 56 5.54 8.40 -5.41
C VAL A 56 5.71 9.21 -6.69
N LEU A 57 4.91 8.94 -7.73
CA LEU A 57 4.96 9.70 -8.97
C LEU A 57 4.66 11.18 -8.74
N THR A 58 3.66 11.48 -7.90
CA THR A 58 3.30 12.86 -7.55
C THR A 58 4.44 13.55 -6.81
N SER A 59 5.01 12.90 -5.77
CA SER A 59 6.11 13.47 -4.99
C SER A 59 7.36 13.66 -5.84
N TYR A 60 7.67 12.71 -6.72
CA TYR A 60 8.81 12.82 -7.62
C TYR A 60 8.63 14.00 -8.59
N TRP A 61 7.44 14.14 -9.18
CA TRP A 61 7.14 15.26 -10.07
C TRP A 61 7.30 16.62 -9.37
N VAL A 62 6.76 16.76 -8.16
CA VAL A 62 6.87 18.01 -7.38
C VAL A 62 8.32 18.40 -7.14
N ASN A 63 9.19 17.42 -6.87
CA ASN A 63 10.61 17.70 -6.57
C ASN A 63 11.50 17.84 -7.80
N ALA A 64 11.22 17.10 -8.88
CA ALA A 64 12.11 17.02 -10.05
C ALA A 64 11.54 17.69 -11.31
N SER A 65 10.26 18.07 -11.32
CA SER A 65 9.51 18.61 -12.47
C SER A 65 9.57 17.74 -13.73
N ARG A 66 9.88 16.45 -13.57
CA ARG A 66 9.95 15.45 -14.63
C ARG A 66 9.60 14.06 -14.09
N LEU A 67 9.24 13.15 -14.99
CA LEU A 67 9.15 11.71 -14.72
C LEU A 67 10.17 11.01 -15.62
N ASP A 68 11.15 10.39 -15.00
CA ASP A 68 12.18 9.61 -15.66
C ASP A 68 12.13 8.13 -15.22
N LEU A 69 13.10 7.34 -15.67
CA LEU A 69 13.17 5.91 -15.34
C LEU A 69 13.23 5.68 -13.81
N ALA A 70 13.91 6.55 -13.07
CA ALA A 70 13.99 6.44 -11.62
C ALA A 70 12.62 6.60 -10.97
N ALA A 71 11.81 7.59 -11.42
CA ALA A 71 10.44 7.78 -10.95
C ALA A 71 9.58 6.53 -11.18
N VAL A 72 9.70 5.92 -12.37
CA VAL A 72 8.94 4.72 -12.74
C VAL A 72 9.37 3.53 -11.87
N LEU A 73 10.67 3.29 -11.72
CA LEU A 73 11.17 2.18 -10.90
C LEU A 73 10.78 2.32 -9.42
N LEU A 74 10.87 3.53 -8.86
CA LEU A 74 10.42 3.81 -7.50
C LEU A 74 8.91 3.58 -7.35
N ALA A 75 8.11 4.05 -8.29
CA ALA A 75 6.67 3.85 -8.29
C ALA A 75 6.29 2.36 -8.37
N VAL A 76 6.95 1.58 -9.23
CA VAL A 76 6.77 0.13 -9.32
C VAL A 76 7.19 -0.56 -8.02
N GLY A 77 8.32 -0.17 -7.43
CA GLY A 77 8.76 -0.69 -6.13
C GLY A 77 7.71 -0.45 -5.04
N CYS A 78 7.21 0.77 -4.90
CA CYS A 78 6.17 1.11 -3.92
C CYS A 78 4.82 0.45 -4.22
N PHE A 79 4.47 0.27 -5.49
CA PHE A 79 3.32 -0.53 -5.90
C PHE A 79 3.42 -1.97 -5.39
N LEU A 80 4.55 -2.63 -5.64
CA LEU A 80 4.79 -4.02 -5.21
C LEU A 80 4.81 -4.16 -3.69
N LEU A 81 5.43 -3.23 -2.96
CA LEU A 81 5.41 -3.20 -1.50
C LEU A 81 4.00 -3.06 -0.94
N THR A 82 3.20 -2.17 -1.53
CA THR A 82 1.80 -1.96 -1.12
C THR A 82 0.95 -3.19 -1.44
N LEU A 83 1.17 -3.82 -2.59
CA LEU A 83 0.50 -5.06 -2.97
C LEU A 83 0.85 -6.21 -2.01
N THR A 84 2.14 -6.35 -1.66
CA THR A 84 2.60 -7.34 -0.67
C THR A 84 1.93 -7.13 0.69
N GLN A 85 1.92 -5.88 1.17
CA GLN A 85 1.23 -5.53 2.41
C GLN A 85 -0.26 -5.89 2.35
N ARG A 86 -0.91 -5.63 1.23
CA ARG A 86 -2.32 -5.95 1.03
C ARG A 86 -2.57 -7.46 1.03
N THR A 87 -1.72 -8.22 0.32
CA THR A 87 -1.79 -9.69 0.25
C THR A 87 -1.64 -10.32 1.63
N LEU A 88 -0.69 -9.87 2.43
CA LEU A 88 -0.48 -10.39 3.78
C LEU A 88 -1.60 -9.97 4.75
N SER A 89 -2.07 -8.72 4.68
CA SER A 89 -3.05 -8.20 5.65
C SER A 89 -4.47 -8.68 5.41
N THR A 90 -4.82 -9.07 4.18
CA THR A 90 -6.20 -9.49 3.85
C THR A 90 -6.62 -10.77 4.58
N PRO A 91 -5.87 -11.88 4.57
CA PRO A 91 -6.23 -13.08 5.32
C PRO A 91 -6.24 -12.83 6.84
N VAL A 92 -5.28 -12.08 7.36
CA VAL A 92 -5.25 -11.72 8.79
C VAL A 92 -6.54 -11.00 9.21
N ARG A 93 -6.92 -9.96 8.47
CA ARG A 93 -8.17 -9.22 8.77
C ARG A 93 -9.42 -10.07 8.61
N SER A 94 -9.43 -10.95 7.61
CA SER A 94 -10.56 -11.85 7.39
C SER A 94 -10.74 -12.80 8.56
N ILE A 95 -9.68 -13.44 9.03
CA ILE A 95 -9.72 -14.35 10.17
C ILE A 95 -10.08 -13.59 11.45
N ARG A 96 -9.39 -12.50 11.79
CA ARG A 96 -9.63 -11.76 13.03
C ARG A 96 -11.04 -11.15 13.14
N ARG A 97 -11.65 -10.79 12.00
CA ARG A 97 -12.94 -10.06 12.02
C ARG A 97 -14.14 -10.90 11.64
N ARG A 98 -13.95 -12.02 10.95
CA ARG A 98 -15.06 -12.78 10.34
C ARG A 98 -15.07 -14.25 10.72
N ALA A 99 -13.93 -14.85 11.12
CA ALA A 99 -13.91 -16.24 11.52
C ALA A 99 -14.52 -16.39 12.92
N ILE A 100 -15.51 -17.25 13.03
CA ILE A 100 -16.11 -17.65 14.33
C ILE A 100 -15.25 -18.74 14.94
N LYS A 101 -14.73 -19.66 14.12
CA LYS A 101 -13.93 -20.81 14.54
C LYS A 101 -12.99 -21.19 13.41
N VAL A 102 -11.76 -21.52 13.76
CA VAL A 102 -10.76 -22.09 12.85
C VAL A 102 -10.23 -23.34 13.54
N GLU A 103 -10.47 -24.50 12.93
CA GLU A 103 -10.00 -25.80 13.40
C GLU A 103 -9.54 -26.61 12.22
N GLY A 104 -8.41 -27.25 12.37
CA GLY A 104 -7.85 -28.14 11.37
C GLY A 104 -6.63 -28.87 11.88
N GLU A 105 -6.11 -29.78 11.10
CA GLU A 105 -4.93 -30.57 11.39
C GLU A 105 -4.10 -30.74 10.11
N ILE A 106 -2.79 -30.56 10.23
CA ILE A 106 -1.84 -30.90 9.17
C ILE A 106 -1.10 -32.16 9.63
N GLN A 107 -1.18 -33.22 8.84
CA GLN A 107 -0.34 -34.41 9.06
C GLN A 107 0.93 -34.30 8.20
N LEU A 108 2.07 -34.30 8.84
CA LEU A 108 3.38 -34.26 8.18
C LEU A 108 3.78 -35.68 7.72
N ALA A 109 4.68 -35.75 6.74
CA ALA A 109 5.19 -37.00 6.19
C ALA A 109 5.91 -37.88 7.22
N ASN A 110 6.43 -37.29 8.30
CA ASN A 110 7.06 -37.98 9.44
C ASN A 110 6.02 -38.52 10.47
N GLY A 111 4.70 -38.33 10.21
CA GLY A 111 3.61 -38.74 11.11
C GLY A 111 3.23 -37.73 12.19
N GLU A 112 3.96 -36.62 12.29
CA GLU A 112 3.63 -35.52 13.23
C GLU A 112 2.35 -34.83 12.82
N ARG A 113 1.53 -34.40 13.80
CA ARG A 113 0.28 -33.69 13.60
C ARG A 113 0.40 -32.29 14.18
N LEU A 114 0.14 -31.29 13.36
CA LEU A 114 0.10 -29.89 13.76
C LEU A 114 -1.34 -29.41 13.78
N THR A 115 -1.80 -28.94 14.91
CA THR A 115 -3.12 -28.31 15.05
C THR A 115 -3.14 -26.95 14.37
N LEU A 116 -4.19 -26.67 13.61
CA LEU A 116 -4.43 -25.38 13.01
C LEU A 116 -5.52 -24.66 13.79
N ASP A 117 -5.15 -23.52 14.33
CA ASP A 117 -6.03 -22.54 14.93
C ASP A 117 -5.89 -21.17 14.25
N SER A 118 -6.69 -20.21 14.69
CA SER A 118 -6.62 -18.85 14.13
C SER A 118 -5.24 -18.23 14.26
N GLU A 119 -4.56 -18.46 15.39
CA GLU A 119 -3.26 -17.85 15.69
C GLU A 119 -2.16 -18.45 14.81
N SER A 120 -2.14 -19.78 14.63
CA SER A 120 -1.14 -20.45 13.79
C SER A 120 -1.18 -19.99 12.33
N ILE A 121 -2.38 -19.65 11.82
CA ILE A 121 -2.53 -19.16 10.44
C ILE A 121 -2.09 -17.70 10.29
N ILE A 122 -2.39 -16.85 11.28
CA ILE A 122 -2.12 -15.41 11.16
C ILE A 122 -0.75 -14.99 11.67
N ALA A 123 -0.10 -15.79 12.51
CA ALA A 123 1.18 -15.42 13.14
C ALA A 123 2.28 -15.09 12.12
N VAL A 124 2.41 -15.88 11.07
CA VAL A 124 3.43 -15.65 10.03
C VAL A 124 3.17 -14.37 9.23
N PRO A 125 1.98 -14.17 8.64
CA PRO A 125 1.71 -12.94 7.90
C PRO A 125 1.72 -11.69 8.81
N GLU A 126 1.31 -11.76 10.06
CA GLU A 126 1.41 -10.62 10.99
C GLU A 126 2.87 -10.25 11.29
N ARG A 127 3.72 -11.25 11.55
CA ARG A 127 5.16 -11.01 11.73
C ARG A 127 5.79 -10.44 10.49
N ALA A 128 5.44 -10.95 9.30
CA ALA A 128 5.92 -10.42 8.03
C ALA A 128 5.50 -8.96 7.81
N LEU A 129 4.25 -8.59 8.15
CA LEU A 129 3.77 -7.21 8.09
C LEU A 129 4.53 -6.28 9.04
N LEU A 130 4.82 -6.73 10.26
CA LEU A 130 5.58 -5.96 11.23
C LEU A 130 7.01 -5.72 10.74
N LEU A 131 7.67 -6.75 10.25
CA LEU A 131 9.02 -6.65 9.70
C LEU A 131 9.08 -5.76 8.46
N LEU A 132 8.10 -5.88 7.56
CA LEU A 132 7.97 -5.01 6.38
C LEU A 132 7.83 -3.54 6.80
N GLY A 133 6.96 -3.25 7.77
CA GLY A 133 6.77 -1.90 8.29
C GLY A 133 8.04 -1.35 8.94
N ALA A 134 8.71 -2.14 9.78
CA ALA A 134 9.97 -1.75 10.41
C ALA A 134 11.07 -1.48 9.36
N ALA A 135 11.21 -2.35 8.36
CA ALA A 135 12.18 -2.18 7.28
C ALA A 135 11.95 -0.88 6.51
N MET A 136 10.70 -0.54 6.20
CA MET A 136 10.37 0.72 5.51
C MET A 136 10.74 1.96 6.34
N VAL A 137 10.49 1.93 7.66
CA VAL A 137 10.87 3.03 8.56
C VAL A 137 12.39 3.19 8.62
N VAL A 138 13.13 2.09 8.78
CA VAL A 138 14.60 2.12 8.84
C VAL A 138 15.20 2.60 7.51
N LEU A 139 14.68 2.13 6.37
CA LEU A 139 15.13 2.60 5.05
C LEU A 139 14.85 4.10 4.87
N ALA A 140 13.68 4.58 5.25
CA ALA A 140 13.34 6.00 5.18
C ALA A 140 14.26 6.84 6.08
N ALA A 141 14.54 6.40 7.30
CA ALA A 141 15.47 7.05 8.21
C ALA A 141 16.90 7.06 7.66
N GLY A 142 17.36 5.95 7.08
CA GLY A 142 18.67 5.86 6.43
C GLY A 142 18.81 6.82 5.25
N LEU A 143 17.80 6.93 4.39
CA LEU A 143 17.78 7.87 3.28
C LEU A 143 17.76 9.33 3.76
N LEU A 144 17.06 9.63 4.84
CA LEU A 144 17.07 10.96 5.45
C LEU A 144 18.46 11.30 6.02
N ALA A 145 19.06 10.38 6.76
CA ALA A 145 20.39 10.56 7.33
C ALA A 145 21.50 10.71 6.26
N PHE A 146 21.34 10.07 5.10
CA PHE A 146 22.27 10.21 3.97
C PHE A 146 22.23 11.62 3.33
N ARG A 147 21.11 12.34 3.50
CA ARG A 147 20.94 13.71 2.97
C ARG A 147 21.38 14.82 3.94
N LEU A 148 21.57 14.51 5.21
CA LEU A 148 22.05 15.43 6.24
C LEU A 148 23.58 15.49 6.27
#